data_e7cb8bf39dc6e337524ae4b81c0b3d3e
#
_entry.id   e7cb8bf39dc6e337524ae4b81c0b3d3e
#
_cell.length_a   1.000
_cell.length_b   1.000
_cell.length_c   1.000
_cell.angle_alpha   90.00
_cell.angle_beta   90.00
_cell.angle_gamma   90.00
#
_symmetry.space_group_name_H-M   'P 1'
#
loop_
_entity.id
_entity.type
_entity.pdbx_description
1 polymer ?
#
loop_
_entity_poly.entity_id
_entity_poly.type
_entity_poly.pdbx_seq_one_letter_code
_entity_poly.pdbx_strand_id
1 'polypeptide(L)'
;MFPCEAFTHVFVCTYHLEWAKEKNFTKPLHEQNDEELNNNLKVFYAEVRNQKGEEYSKSTLLCLRNGIERYLNFPPHNRGIKFSQNPTFRSSNMMLNAKIRDLKQHGKQNVQHKPAISEPDLQKLKVHPVLSSSTPLGLLRNVWFHTTLYWCRRGREGQRRLTASSFTFMHDENNRPYATMTHDEASKNHPGGVGDVESFEKEGRMYKASDDPSDGYNALQVYISKMNPKCSAFFQYPKRKWSPDCPVWYENRPLGVNKLGDMMKNISMEADLSQKYTNHCVRATAITLWSNAGLANRHIMAISGHRNEQSLRSYNARPSSAQLQQSSDVLSRALAPENSEFQQQLAQSDDEVSTSFSQINTTIQSKSWSKNSTFTNMFHDCYIGTVNVVMNPHQEKLDKH
;
A
#
# COMPACT_ATOMS: atom_id res chain seq x y z
N MET A 1 16.81 23.83 6.09
CA MET A 1 15.77 22.86 5.74
C MET A 1 15.24 22.31 7.05
N PHE A 2 14.18 22.90 7.60
CA PHE A 2 13.61 22.44 8.88
C PHE A 2 12.88 21.11 8.65
N PRO A 3 13.08 20.09 9.50
CA PRO A 3 12.43 18.80 9.36
C PRO A 3 10.90 18.97 9.42
N CYS A 4 10.18 18.23 8.62
CA CYS A 4 8.70 18.21 8.58
C CYS A 4 8.05 17.91 9.96
N GLU A 5 8.81 17.35 10.88
CA GLU A 5 8.43 17.07 12.28
C GLU A 5 8.28 18.34 13.13
N ALA A 6 9.11 19.36 12.92
CA ALA A 6 9.00 20.62 13.65
C ALA A 6 7.68 21.36 13.37
N PHE A 7 7.18 21.29 12.14
CA PHE A 7 5.88 21.88 11.76
C PHE A 7 4.69 21.22 12.47
N THR A 8 4.73 19.93 12.70
CA THR A 8 3.62 19.19 13.35
C THR A 8 3.51 19.53 14.83
N HIS A 9 4.62 19.80 15.50
CA HIS A 9 4.65 20.18 16.94
C HIS A 9 4.12 21.58 17.16
N VAL A 10 4.55 22.53 16.33
CA VAL A 10 4.09 23.93 16.39
C VAL A 10 2.60 23.99 16.12
N PHE A 11 2.11 23.28 15.13
CA PHE A 11 0.69 23.27 14.75
C PHE A 11 -0.22 22.72 15.86
N VAL A 12 0.14 21.61 16.49
CA VAL A 12 -0.65 21.02 17.60
C VAL A 12 -0.66 21.94 18.83
N CYS A 13 0.47 22.57 19.14
CA CYS A 13 0.53 23.52 20.24
C CYS A 13 -0.30 24.77 19.97
N THR A 14 -0.42 25.22 18.72
CA THR A 14 -1.28 26.37 18.37
C THR A 14 -2.75 26.11 18.71
N TYR A 15 -3.32 24.95 18.40
CA TYR A 15 -4.68 24.60 18.77
C TYR A 15 -4.91 24.54 20.28
N HIS A 16 -3.95 23.95 21.00
CA HIS A 16 -4.05 23.95 22.46
C HIS A 16 -3.92 25.37 23.03
N LEU A 17 -3.04 26.20 22.49
CA LEU A 17 -2.82 27.57 22.93
C LEU A 17 -4.05 28.46 22.66
N GLU A 18 -4.72 28.31 21.52
CA GLU A 18 -5.96 29.03 21.22
C GLU A 18 -7.06 28.65 22.21
N TRP A 19 -7.30 27.35 22.43
CA TRP A 19 -8.24 26.85 23.41
C TRP A 19 -7.88 27.30 24.84
N ALA A 20 -6.60 27.24 25.24
CA ALA A 20 -6.12 27.63 26.55
C ALA A 20 -6.34 29.13 26.82
N LYS A 21 -6.16 29.99 25.82
CA LYS A 21 -6.48 31.43 25.91
C LYS A 21 -7.96 31.67 26.15
N GLU A 22 -8.84 30.96 25.43
CA GLU A 22 -10.31 31.08 25.63
C GLU A 22 -10.73 30.65 27.03
N LYS A 23 -10.01 29.70 27.65
CA LYS A 23 -10.32 29.15 28.98
C LYS A 23 -9.52 29.80 30.12
N ASN A 24 -8.79 30.88 29.85
CA ASN A 24 -7.94 31.57 30.83
C ASN A 24 -6.86 30.67 31.48
N PHE A 25 -6.38 29.65 30.78
CA PHE A 25 -5.20 28.90 31.18
C PHE A 25 -3.97 29.71 30.79
N THR A 26 -3.39 30.42 31.77
CA THR A 26 -2.26 31.34 31.52
C THR A 26 -0.89 30.68 31.56
N LYS A 27 -0.78 29.54 32.28
CA LYS A 27 0.50 28.84 32.48
C LYS A 27 0.80 27.95 31.27
N PRO A 28 1.96 28.12 30.59
CA PRO A 28 2.33 27.29 29.45
C PRO A 28 2.43 25.81 29.81
N LEU A 29 2.15 24.91 28.83
CA LEU A 29 2.17 23.45 29.03
C LEU A 29 3.49 22.92 29.62
N HIS A 30 4.64 23.49 29.17
CA HIS A 30 5.96 23.02 29.59
C HIS A 30 6.32 23.46 31.02
N GLU A 31 5.65 24.46 31.59
CA GLU A 31 5.83 24.94 32.94
C GLU A 31 4.87 24.29 33.93
N GLN A 32 3.83 23.60 33.46
CA GLN A 32 2.89 22.90 34.32
C GLN A 32 3.53 21.63 34.90
N ASN A 33 3.31 21.37 36.20
CA ASN A 33 3.64 20.05 36.75
C ASN A 33 2.70 18.97 36.21
N ASP A 34 2.98 17.72 36.49
CA ASP A 34 2.25 16.59 35.90
C ASP A 34 0.76 16.56 36.31
N GLU A 35 0.42 16.97 37.51
CA GLU A 35 -0.98 17.07 38.00
C GLU A 35 -1.74 18.20 37.32
N GLU A 36 -1.12 19.40 37.28
CA GLU A 36 -1.68 20.56 36.57
C GLU A 36 -1.92 20.22 35.07
N LEU A 37 -0.94 19.59 34.45
CA LEU A 37 -0.98 19.16 33.06
C LEU A 37 -2.07 18.11 32.82
N ASN A 38 -2.22 17.13 33.71
CA ASN A 38 -3.28 16.14 33.65
C ASN A 38 -4.67 16.77 33.72
N ASN A 39 -4.87 17.73 34.65
CA ASN A 39 -6.13 18.44 34.79
C ASN A 39 -6.45 19.31 33.57
N ASN A 40 -5.47 20.01 33.04
CA ASN A 40 -5.58 20.78 31.82
C ASN A 40 -5.97 19.89 30.62
N LEU A 41 -5.24 18.80 30.39
CA LEU A 41 -5.53 17.86 29.30
C LEU A 41 -6.89 17.20 29.44
N LYS A 42 -7.35 16.91 30.66
CA LYS A 42 -8.68 16.36 30.90
C LYS A 42 -9.78 17.31 30.36
N VAL A 43 -9.70 18.60 30.68
CA VAL A 43 -10.66 19.62 30.22
C VAL A 43 -10.52 19.82 28.72
N PHE A 44 -9.29 19.93 28.22
CA PHE A 44 -9.00 20.07 26.81
C PHE A 44 -9.65 18.95 25.96
N TYR A 45 -9.47 17.67 26.32
CA TYR A 45 -10.07 16.56 25.56
C TYR A 45 -11.58 16.53 25.62
N ALA A 46 -12.20 17.03 26.67
CA ALA A 46 -13.66 17.15 26.78
C ALA A 46 -14.23 18.21 25.83
N GLU A 47 -13.55 19.35 25.72
CA GLU A 47 -14.10 20.57 25.15
C GLU A 47 -13.60 20.93 23.77
N VAL A 48 -12.40 20.43 23.37
CA VAL A 48 -11.75 20.85 22.13
C VAL A 48 -12.67 20.62 20.90
N ARG A 49 -12.76 21.65 20.06
CA ARG A 49 -13.54 21.66 18.80
C ARG A 49 -12.67 22.21 17.67
N ASN A 50 -13.06 21.94 16.44
CA ASN A 50 -12.43 22.55 15.27
C ASN A 50 -12.93 24.01 15.07
N GLN A 51 -12.36 24.72 14.12
CA GLN A 51 -12.73 26.12 13.82
C GLN A 51 -14.19 26.30 13.42
N LYS A 52 -14.91 25.22 13.08
CA LYS A 52 -16.35 25.22 12.78
C LYS A 52 -17.22 24.87 13.99
N GLY A 53 -16.63 24.68 15.17
CA GLY A 53 -17.32 24.23 16.37
C GLY A 53 -17.65 22.74 16.41
N GLU A 54 -17.18 21.95 15.42
CA GLU A 54 -17.45 20.51 15.34
C GLU A 54 -16.44 19.70 16.17
N GLU A 55 -16.84 18.50 16.54
CA GLU A 55 -15.97 17.55 17.23
C GLU A 55 -14.88 17.01 16.33
N TYR A 56 -13.67 16.89 16.88
CA TYR A 56 -12.58 16.24 16.19
C TYR A 56 -12.78 14.74 16.08
N SER A 57 -12.28 14.15 14.98
CA SER A 57 -12.25 12.70 14.80
C SER A 57 -11.32 12.02 15.83
N LYS A 58 -11.53 10.71 16.08
CA LYS A 58 -10.63 9.90 16.90
C LYS A 58 -9.17 10.07 16.53
N SER A 59 -8.85 9.99 15.23
CA SER A 59 -7.48 10.13 14.74
C SER A 59 -6.89 11.49 15.04
N THR A 60 -7.67 12.56 14.92
CA THR A 60 -7.24 13.91 15.23
C THR A 60 -6.98 14.08 16.74
N LEU A 61 -7.88 13.58 17.60
CA LEU A 61 -7.68 13.63 19.05
C LEU A 61 -6.40 12.90 19.48
N LEU A 62 -6.14 11.72 18.90
CA LEU A 62 -4.88 11.00 19.15
C LEU A 62 -3.65 11.74 18.60
N CYS A 63 -3.77 12.41 17.45
CA CYS A 63 -2.70 13.26 16.92
C CYS A 63 -2.40 14.45 17.84
N LEU A 64 -3.45 15.10 18.37
CA LEU A 64 -3.31 16.20 19.33
C LEU A 64 -2.57 15.72 20.60
N ARG A 65 -3.00 14.61 21.21
CA ARG A 65 -2.34 14.03 22.36
C ARG A 65 -0.87 13.73 22.09
N ASN A 66 -0.58 13.00 21.02
CA ASN A 66 0.79 12.61 20.67
C ASN A 66 1.65 13.83 20.28
N GLY A 67 1.04 14.88 19.73
CA GLY A 67 1.72 16.13 19.40
C GLY A 67 2.13 16.90 20.65
N ILE A 68 1.27 16.98 21.68
CA ILE A 68 1.57 17.60 22.97
C ILE A 68 2.68 16.80 23.69
N GLU A 69 2.57 15.45 23.71
CA GLU A 69 3.59 14.59 24.30
C GLU A 69 4.97 14.82 23.63
N ARG A 70 5.01 14.90 22.31
CA ARG A 70 6.24 15.21 21.58
C ARG A 70 6.79 16.59 21.92
N TYR A 71 5.93 17.62 21.93
CA TYR A 71 6.35 18.98 22.31
C TYR A 71 7.05 19.02 23.67
N LEU A 72 6.50 18.32 24.65
CA LEU A 72 7.07 18.29 26.00
C LEU A 72 8.37 17.47 26.07
N ASN A 73 8.56 16.50 25.19
CA ASN A 73 9.71 15.59 25.19
C ASN A 73 10.86 16.01 24.27
N PHE A 74 10.61 16.95 23.35
CA PHE A 74 11.68 17.49 22.48
C PHE A 74 12.36 18.71 23.11
N PRO A 75 13.60 19.01 22.68
CA PRO A 75 14.27 20.24 23.09
C PRO A 75 13.39 21.47 22.78
N PRO A 76 13.39 22.48 23.69
CA PRO A 76 14.22 22.61 24.88
C PRO A 76 13.69 21.93 26.15
N HIS A 77 12.46 21.35 26.11
CA HIS A 77 11.75 20.95 27.34
C HIS A 77 12.20 19.58 27.89
N ASN A 78 12.45 18.57 27.05
CA ASN A 78 13.05 17.27 27.42
C ASN A 78 12.45 16.58 28.65
N ARG A 79 11.13 16.65 28.86
CA ARG A 79 10.47 16.19 30.11
C ARG A 79 10.42 14.65 30.26
N GLY A 80 10.59 13.86 29.18
CA GLY A 80 10.56 12.39 29.22
C GLY A 80 9.21 11.77 29.57
N ILE A 81 8.09 12.50 29.37
CA ILE A 81 6.74 12.07 29.76
C ILE A 81 6.16 11.14 28.72
N LYS A 82 5.52 10.06 29.18
CA LYS A 82 4.64 9.21 28.36
C LYS A 82 3.25 9.18 28.94
N PHE A 83 2.32 9.92 28.36
CA PHE A 83 0.95 10.04 28.86
C PHE A 83 0.24 8.69 29.01
N SER A 84 0.49 7.72 28.11
CA SER A 84 -0.13 6.38 28.18
C SER A 84 0.38 5.50 29.32
N GLN A 85 1.57 5.75 29.85
CA GLN A 85 2.25 4.90 30.81
C GLN A 85 2.33 5.51 32.20
N ASN A 86 2.28 6.85 32.32
CA ASN A 86 2.39 7.52 33.60
C ASN A 86 1.02 7.56 34.31
N PRO A 87 0.90 6.98 35.53
CA PRO A 87 -0.34 6.93 36.30
C PRO A 87 -0.97 8.30 36.60
N THR A 88 -0.18 9.35 36.71
CA THR A 88 -0.65 10.73 36.94
C THR A 88 -1.65 11.16 35.85
N PHE A 89 -1.46 10.73 34.59
CA PHE A 89 -2.34 11.08 33.48
C PHE A 89 -3.57 10.17 33.31
N ARG A 90 -3.89 9.37 34.33
CA ARG A 90 -5.03 8.45 34.29
C ARG A 90 -6.34 9.15 33.99
N SER A 91 -6.63 10.29 34.66
CA SER A 91 -7.91 10.97 34.50
C SER A 91 -8.07 11.60 33.11
N SER A 92 -7.02 12.22 32.54
CA SER A 92 -7.05 12.76 31.18
C SER A 92 -7.16 11.65 30.12
N ASN A 93 -6.48 10.50 30.32
CA ASN A 93 -6.61 9.35 29.44
C ASN A 93 -8.02 8.73 29.51
N MET A 94 -8.64 8.68 30.70
CA MET A 94 -10.04 8.23 30.84
C MET A 94 -11.00 9.18 30.11
N MET A 95 -10.82 10.48 30.21
CA MET A 95 -11.64 11.46 29.48
C MET A 95 -11.47 11.32 27.96
N LEU A 96 -10.26 11.20 27.46
CA LEU A 96 -10.00 10.97 26.05
C LEU A 96 -10.66 9.68 25.55
N ASN A 97 -10.58 8.59 26.32
CA ASN A 97 -11.23 7.34 25.98
C ASN A 97 -12.77 7.45 26.01
N ALA A 98 -13.34 8.17 27.00
CA ALA A 98 -14.78 8.45 27.05
C ALA A 98 -15.24 9.22 25.82
N LYS A 99 -14.50 10.27 25.44
CA LYS A 99 -14.78 11.06 24.24
C LYS A 99 -14.71 10.22 22.96
N ILE A 100 -13.72 9.35 22.83
CA ILE A 100 -13.58 8.43 21.69
C ILE A 100 -14.75 7.43 21.65
N ARG A 101 -15.23 6.93 22.79
CA ARG A 101 -16.41 6.05 22.86
C ARG A 101 -17.68 6.78 22.45
N ASP A 102 -17.87 7.98 22.94
CA ASP A 102 -18.98 8.86 22.58
C ASP A 102 -19.03 9.12 21.06
N LEU A 103 -17.90 9.48 20.45
CA LEU A 103 -17.79 9.60 19.00
C LEU A 103 -18.17 8.32 18.25
N LYS A 104 -17.85 7.15 18.82
CA LYS A 104 -18.25 5.87 18.23
C LYS A 104 -19.74 5.64 18.30
N GLN A 105 -20.38 5.92 19.43
CA GLN A 105 -21.83 5.79 19.62
C GLN A 105 -22.62 6.69 18.64
N HIS A 106 -22.10 7.87 18.38
CA HIS A 106 -22.71 8.82 17.43
C HIS A 106 -22.31 8.60 15.96
N GLY A 107 -21.66 7.47 15.62
CA GLY A 107 -21.26 7.15 14.24
C GLY A 107 -20.16 8.04 13.66
N LYS A 108 -19.60 8.97 14.44
CA LYS A 108 -18.55 9.91 14.00
C LYS A 108 -17.14 9.32 13.97
N GLN A 109 -16.99 8.03 14.26
CA GLN A 109 -15.70 7.33 14.30
C GLN A 109 -15.29 6.71 12.97
N ASN A 110 -16.19 6.66 12.01
CA ASN A 110 -15.95 5.99 10.73
C ASN A 110 -14.90 6.75 9.92
N VAL A 111 -13.65 6.33 10.04
CA VAL A 111 -12.63 6.64 9.05
C VAL A 111 -13.06 5.97 7.76
N GLN A 112 -13.59 6.72 6.81
CA GLN A 112 -13.83 6.21 5.47
C GLN A 112 -12.45 5.93 4.83
N HIS A 113 -12.10 4.66 4.74
CA HIS A 113 -10.95 4.24 3.97
C HIS A 113 -11.17 4.61 2.50
N LYS A 114 -10.13 5.06 1.84
CA LYS A 114 -10.22 5.37 0.42
C LYS A 114 -10.52 4.08 -0.34
N PRO A 115 -11.62 4.03 -1.11
CA PRO A 115 -12.01 2.82 -1.82
C PRO A 115 -11.00 2.47 -2.91
N ALA A 116 -10.94 1.19 -3.28
CA ALA A 116 -10.34 0.78 -4.54
C ALA A 116 -11.12 1.36 -5.72
N ILE A 117 -10.47 1.53 -6.86
CA ILE A 117 -11.14 1.87 -8.13
C ILE A 117 -12.01 0.67 -8.50
N SER A 118 -13.28 0.92 -8.81
CA SER A 118 -14.23 -0.15 -9.16
C SER A 118 -13.84 -0.84 -10.46
N GLU A 119 -14.24 -2.11 -10.62
CA GLU A 119 -13.95 -2.85 -11.85
C GLU A 119 -14.51 -2.17 -13.11
N PRO A 120 -15.75 -1.64 -13.13
CA PRO A 120 -16.24 -0.88 -14.29
C PRO A 120 -15.39 0.35 -14.62
N ASP A 121 -14.91 1.06 -13.61
CA ASP A 121 -14.05 2.24 -13.81
C ASP A 121 -12.64 1.85 -14.28
N LEU A 122 -12.11 0.70 -13.82
CA LEU A 122 -10.85 0.16 -14.35
C LEU A 122 -10.97 -0.23 -15.82
N GLN A 123 -12.07 -0.89 -16.22
CA GLN A 123 -12.32 -1.22 -17.61
C GLN A 123 -12.47 0.04 -18.48
N LYS A 124 -13.16 1.06 -17.97
CA LYS A 124 -13.26 2.37 -18.63
C LYS A 124 -11.88 3.02 -18.82
N LEU A 125 -11.02 2.99 -17.80
CA LEU A 125 -9.66 3.53 -17.88
C LEU A 125 -8.78 2.83 -18.91
N LYS A 126 -8.92 1.52 -19.11
CA LYS A 126 -8.12 0.73 -20.08
C LYS A 126 -8.28 1.24 -21.52
N VAL A 127 -9.47 1.70 -21.87
CA VAL A 127 -9.79 2.12 -23.24
C VAL A 127 -9.87 3.66 -23.39
N HIS A 128 -9.83 4.41 -22.29
CA HIS A 128 -10.06 5.85 -22.34
C HIS A 128 -8.78 6.61 -22.78
N PRO A 129 -8.89 7.61 -23.67
CA PRO A 129 -7.75 8.40 -24.17
C PRO A 129 -6.95 9.11 -23.08
N VAL A 130 -7.50 9.28 -21.87
CA VAL A 130 -6.83 9.93 -20.73
C VAL A 130 -5.51 9.26 -20.34
N LEU A 131 -5.36 7.95 -20.62
CA LEU A 131 -4.15 7.15 -20.39
C LEU A 131 -3.47 6.75 -21.74
N SER A 132 -3.83 7.37 -22.85
CA SER A 132 -3.26 7.04 -24.16
C SER A 132 -1.77 7.38 -24.23
N SER A 133 -0.96 6.43 -24.68
CA SER A 133 0.49 6.64 -24.90
C SER A 133 0.81 7.48 -26.14
N SER A 134 -0.19 7.86 -26.94
CA SER A 134 -0.01 8.63 -28.18
C SER A 134 0.20 10.15 -27.95
N THR A 135 -0.05 10.63 -26.73
CA THR A 135 0.12 12.06 -26.38
C THR A 135 1.03 12.25 -25.17
N PRO A 136 1.78 13.36 -25.06
CA PRO A 136 2.64 13.58 -23.90
C PRO A 136 1.91 13.55 -22.54
N LEU A 137 0.70 14.11 -22.49
CA LEU A 137 -0.09 14.12 -21.26
C LEU A 137 -0.66 12.73 -20.93
N GLY A 138 -1.21 12.04 -21.94
CA GLY A 138 -1.73 10.69 -21.76
C GLY A 138 -0.64 9.70 -21.35
N LEU A 139 0.52 9.76 -22.01
CA LEU A 139 1.70 8.94 -21.69
C LEU A 139 2.21 9.21 -20.26
N LEU A 140 2.30 10.48 -19.84
CA LEU A 140 2.65 10.86 -18.47
C LEU A 140 1.68 10.23 -17.46
N ARG A 141 0.37 10.31 -17.71
CA ARG A 141 -0.68 9.76 -16.84
C ARG A 141 -0.67 8.24 -16.80
N ASN A 142 -0.47 7.60 -17.95
CA ASN A 142 -0.33 6.16 -18.06
C ASN A 142 0.84 5.67 -17.21
N VAL A 143 2.03 6.23 -17.41
CA VAL A 143 3.21 5.86 -16.63
C VAL A 143 3.03 6.15 -15.15
N TRP A 144 2.44 7.29 -14.79
CA TRP A 144 2.15 7.61 -13.40
C TRP A 144 1.18 6.60 -12.77
N PHE A 145 0.13 6.21 -13.49
CA PHE A 145 -0.86 5.25 -13.02
C PHE A 145 -0.24 3.87 -12.81
N HIS A 146 0.45 3.32 -13.82
CA HIS A 146 1.07 2.02 -13.74
C HIS A 146 2.20 1.96 -12.72
N THR A 147 3.08 2.96 -12.66
CA THR A 147 4.14 2.99 -11.65
C THR A 147 3.59 3.12 -10.22
N THR A 148 2.46 3.80 -10.04
CA THR A 148 1.79 3.87 -8.74
C THR A 148 1.10 2.55 -8.39
N LEU A 149 0.51 1.86 -9.35
CA LEU A 149 -0.19 0.58 -9.17
C LEU A 149 0.78 -0.55 -8.86
N TYR A 150 1.74 -0.83 -9.77
CA TYR A 150 2.65 -1.98 -9.69
C TYR A 150 3.63 -1.91 -8.52
N TRP A 151 4.14 -0.75 -8.18
CA TRP A 151 4.99 -0.56 -6.99
C TRP A 151 4.19 -0.12 -5.76
N CYS A 152 2.87 -0.14 -5.84
CA CYS A 152 1.96 0.17 -4.73
C CYS A 152 2.38 1.46 -3.99
N ARG A 153 2.76 2.51 -4.76
CA ARG A 153 3.35 3.74 -4.22
C ARG A 153 2.33 4.56 -3.44
N ARG A 154 2.81 5.26 -2.42
CA ARG A 154 1.96 6.23 -1.72
C ARG A 154 1.72 7.46 -2.58
N GLY A 155 0.49 7.96 -2.57
CA GLY A 155 0.01 8.95 -3.53
C GLY A 155 0.75 10.29 -3.60
N ARG A 156 1.54 10.66 -2.59
CA ARG A 156 2.31 11.91 -2.57
C ARG A 156 3.77 11.72 -2.18
N GLU A 157 4.11 10.59 -1.60
CA GLU A 157 5.44 10.32 -1.03
C GLU A 157 6.42 9.88 -2.13
N GLY A 158 7.63 10.41 -2.12
CA GLY A 158 8.73 9.96 -2.98
C GLY A 158 8.66 10.34 -4.47
N GLN A 159 7.49 10.72 -5.01
CA GLN A 159 7.30 10.91 -6.46
C GLN A 159 8.22 11.97 -7.09
N ARG A 160 8.62 13.01 -6.31
CA ARG A 160 9.53 14.06 -6.76
C ARG A 160 11.00 13.66 -6.72
N ARG A 161 11.33 12.56 -6.05
CA ARG A 161 12.70 12.04 -5.95
C ARG A 161 13.03 11.09 -7.10
N LEU A 162 12.03 10.60 -7.84
CA LEU A 162 12.24 9.73 -8.98
C LEU A 162 13.02 10.44 -10.09
N THR A 163 13.92 9.68 -10.68
CA THR A 163 14.72 10.04 -11.88
C THR A 163 14.53 8.96 -12.94
N ALA A 164 15.04 9.15 -14.14
CA ALA A 164 15.03 8.13 -15.19
C ALA A 164 15.78 6.86 -14.73
N SER A 165 16.86 7.00 -13.95
CA SER A 165 17.64 5.90 -13.40
C SER A 165 16.98 5.17 -12.22
N SER A 166 15.82 5.62 -11.76
CA SER A 166 15.05 4.91 -10.73
C SER A 166 14.42 3.62 -11.22
N PHE A 167 14.41 3.37 -12.53
CA PHE A 167 13.82 2.18 -13.14
C PHE A 167 14.84 1.45 -13.98
N THR A 168 14.83 0.12 -13.88
CA THR A 168 15.67 -0.80 -14.65
C THR A 168 14.81 -1.80 -15.40
N PHE A 169 15.20 -2.14 -16.63
CA PHE A 169 14.54 -3.15 -17.45
C PHE A 169 15.38 -4.42 -17.45
N MET A 170 14.75 -5.53 -17.13
CA MET A 170 15.39 -6.83 -16.96
C MET A 170 14.56 -7.94 -17.60
N HIS A 171 15.10 -9.15 -17.61
CA HIS A 171 14.39 -10.37 -17.96
C HIS A 171 14.44 -11.34 -16.78
N ASP A 172 13.36 -12.09 -16.58
CA ASP A 172 13.32 -13.16 -15.59
C ASP A 172 13.94 -14.46 -16.13
N GLU A 173 13.90 -15.51 -15.33
CA GLU A 173 14.47 -16.84 -15.67
C GLU A 173 13.80 -17.46 -16.92
N ASN A 174 12.59 -17.03 -17.26
CA ASN A 174 11.83 -17.47 -18.43
C ASN A 174 11.97 -16.49 -19.60
N ASN A 175 12.94 -15.59 -19.55
CA ASN A 175 13.18 -14.55 -20.55
C ASN A 175 12.00 -13.59 -20.76
N ARG A 176 11.10 -13.43 -19.74
CA ARG A 176 10.03 -12.44 -19.79
C ARG A 176 10.56 -11.07 -19.39
N PRO A 177 10.36 -10.04 -20.21
CA PRO A 177 10.82 -8.70 -19.88
C PRO A 177 9.95 -8.07 -18.78
N TYR A 178 10.61 -7.40 -17.84
CA TYR A 178 9.96 -6.63 -16.79
C TYR A 178 10.75 -5.36 -16.44
N ALA A 179 10.04 -4.40 -15.86
CA ALA A 179 10.64 -3.23 -15.25
C ALA A 179 10.61 -3.39 -13.72
N THR A 180 11.67 -2.94 -13.06
CA THR A 180 11.76 -2.87 -11.60
C THR A 180 12.41 -1.57 -11.14
N MET A 181 12.39 -1.28 -9.84
CA MET A 181 13.12 -0.14 -9.29
C MET A 181 14.58 -0.52 -9.05
N THR A 182 15.48 0.39 -9.40
CA THR A 182 16.95 0.18 -9.29
C THR A 182 17.39 0.08 -7.82
N HIS A 183 16.68 0.75 -6.91
CA HIS A 183 16.97 0.75 -5.48
C HIS A 183 15.69 0.97 -4.68
N ASP A 184 15.69 0.50 -3.44
CA ASP A 184 14.56 0.76 -2.54
C ASP A 184 14.58 2.21 -2.07
N GLU A 185 13.42 2.87 -2.20
CA GLU A 185 13.28 4.26 -1.80
C GLU A 185 12.96 4.36 -0.31
N ALA A 186 13.67 5.24 0.39
CA ALA A 186 13.29 5.63 1.75
C ALA A 186 11.82 6.06 1.79
N SER A 187 11.04 5.41 2.61
CA SER A 187 9.61 5.69 2.79
C SER A 187 9.29 5.99 4.27
N LYS A 188 8.06 6.46 4.54
CA LYS A 188 7.62 6.73 5.91
C LYS A 188 7.80 5.53 6.86
N ASN A 189 7.61 4.31 6.35
CA ASN A 189 7.75 3.08 7.14
C ASN A 189 9.17 2.52 7.11
N HIS A 190 9.93 2.83 6.07
CA HIS A 190 11.31 2.41 5.84
C HIS A 190 12.15 3.66 5.56
N PRO A 191 12.47 4.47 6.60
CA PRO A 191 13.20 5.71 6.42
C PRO A 191 14.70 5.49 6.15
N GLY A 192 15.19 4.27 6.30
CA GLY A 192 16.61 3.94 6.37
C GLY A 192 17.20 4.36 7.72
N GLY A 193 18.26 3.71 8.14
CA GLY A 193 18.96 4.00 9.40
C GLY A 193 19.04 2.80 10.33
N VAL A 194 19.72 2.97 11.46
CA VAL A 194 20.06 1.90 12.43
C VAL A 194 18.84 1.12 12.94
N GLY A 195 17.66 1.73 12.94
CA GLY A 195 16.41 1.08 13.36
C GLY A 195 15.61 0.41 12.24
N ASP A 196 16.11 0.39 11.02
CA ASP A 196 15.43 -0.20 9.82
C ASP A 196 16.10 -1.51 9.38
N VAL A 197 16.49 -2.32 10.35
CA VAL A 197 17.31 -3.54 10.19
C VAL A 197 16.57 -4.67 9.43
N GLU A 198 15.24 -4.59 9.33
CA GLU A 198 14.38 -5.60 8.67
C GLU A 198 13.66 -5.06 7.43
N SER A 199 14.25 -4.10 6.72
CA SER A 199 13.65 -3.66 5.46
C SER A 199 13.90 -4.72 4.39
N PHE A 200 12.90 -5.57 4.16
CA PHE A 200 12.86 -6.34 2.92
C PHE A 200 12.79 -5.35 1.76
N GLU A 201 13.72 -5.48 0.82
CA GLU A 201 13.68 -4.71 -0.42
C GLU A 201 12.33 -4.90 -1.10
N LYS A 202 11.72 -3.80 -1.54
CA LYS A 202 10.44 -3.86 -2.23
C LYS A 202 10.63 -4.41 -3.63
N GLU A 203 10.33 -5.67 -3.81
CA GLU A 203 10.42 -6.34 -5.10
C GLU A 203 9.16 -6.18 -5.96
N GLY A 204 8.79 -4.96 -6.29
CA GLY A 204 7.73 -4.73 -7.29
C GLY A 204 8.27 -4.94 -8.71
N ARG A 205 7.58 -5.75 -9.52
CA ARG A 205 7.91 -5.97 -10.93
C ARG A 205 6.71 -5.64 -11.81
N MET A 206 6.95 -4.94 -12.90
CA MET A 206 5.96 -4.68 -13.94
C MET A 206 6.37 -5.43 -15.20
N TYR A 207 5.77 -6.60 -15.41
CA TYR A 207 6.02 -7.42 -16.58
C TYR A 207 5.37 -6.84 -17.82
N LYS A 208 6.01 -7.00 -18.97
CA LYS A 208 5.39 -6.76 -20.26
C LYS A 208 4.25 -7.75 -20.45
N ALA A 209 3.02 -7.25 -20.56
CA ALA A 209 1.82 -8.07 -20.70
C ALA A 209 1.39 -8.20 -22.17
N SER A 210 1.68 -7.20 -23.01
CA SER A 210 1.33 -7.18 -24.44
C SER A 210 2.27 -6.27 -25.23
N ASP A 211 2.12 -6.25 -26.54
CA ASP A 211 2.81 -5.30 -27.43
C ASP A 211 2.06 -3.97 -27.58
N ASP A 212 0.92 -3.81 -26.90
CA ASP A 212 0.17 -2.55 -26.92
C ASP A 212 1.05 -1.40 -26.35
N PRO A 213 1.15 -0.27 -27.05
CA PRO A 213 1.87 0.91 -26.57
C PRO A 213 1.33 1.45 -25.23
N SER A 214 0.08 1.14 -24.87
CA SER A 214 -0.53 1.53 -23.59
C SER A 214 -0.25 0.55 -22.46
N ASP A 215 0.38 -0.61 -22.73
CA ASP A 215 0.91 -1.50 -21.69
C ASP A 215 1.89 -0.74 -20.82
N GLY A 216 1.83 -0.94 -19.49
CA GLY A 216 2.61 -0.15 -18.54
C GLY A 216 4.12 -0.25 -18.76
N TYR A 217 4.62 -1.43 -19.14
CA TYR A 217 6.03 -1.65 -19.43
C TYR A 217 6.46 -0.89 -20.69
N ASN A 218 5.70 -1.01 -21.79
CA ASN A 218 5.99 -0.33 -23.05
C ASN A 218 5.87 1.19 -22.88
N ALA A 219 4.81 1.65 -22.21
CA ALA A 219 4.61 3.08 -21.92
C ALA A 219 5.77 3.67 -21.10
N LEU A 220 6.30 2.93 -20.13
CA LEU A 220 7.44 3.37 -19.33
C LEU A 220 8.72 3.51 -20.18
N GLN A 221 8.98 2.58 -21.09
CA GLN A 221 10.12 2.65 -22.03
C GLN A 221 9.99 3.89 -22.95
N VAL A 222 8.81 4.06 -23.57
CA VAL A 222 8.54 5.22 -24.44
C VAL A 222 8.66 6.52 -23.66
N TYR A 223 8.13 6.57 -22.42
CA TYR A 223 8.22 7.77 -21.60
C TYR A 223 9.67 8.17 -21.33
N ILE A 224 10.50 7.23 -20.91
CA ILE A 224 11.93 7.48 -20.64
C ILE A 224 12.64 7.97 -21.91
N SER A 225 12.35 7.39 -23.07
CA SER A 225 12.96 7.82 -24.34
C SER A 225 12.54 9.23 -24.78
N LYS A 226 11.34 9.69 -24.36
CA LYS A 226 10.78 10.99 -24.71
C LYS A 226 11.00 12.07 -23.64
N MET A 227 11.62 11.73 -22.50
CA MET A 227 11.97 12.69 -21.45
C MET A 227 12.95 13.74 -21.91
N ASN A 228 12.92 14.90 -21.26
CA ASN A 228 13.94 15.93 -21.47
C ASN A 228 15.20 15.56 -20.66
N PRO A 229 16.35 15.29 -21.29
CA PRO A 229 17.57 14.87 -20.61
C PRO A 229 18.17 15.94 -19.70
N LYS A 230 17.80 17.23 -19.89
CA LYS A 230 18.25 18.35 -19.05
C LYS A 230 17.49 18.43 -17.72
N CYS A 231 16.37 17.73 -17.57
CA CYS A 231 15.59 17.70 -16.35
C CYS A 231 15.83 16.40 -15.59
N SER A 232 16.38 16.48 -14.39
CA SER A 232 16.67 15.31 -13.56
C SER A 232 15.42 14.63 -13.00
N ALA A 233 14.29 15.35 -12.89
CA ALA A 233 13.05 14.79 -12.35
C ALA A 233 12.41 13.82 -13.34
N PHE A 234 11.93 12.67 -12.84
CA PHE A 234 11.22 11.71 -13.68
C PHE A 234 9.91 12.27 -14.24
N PHE A 235 9.01 12.77 -13.40
CA PHE A 235 7.77 13.37 -13.87
C PHE A 235 8.00 14.83 -14.31
N GLN A 236 7.91 15.06 -15.62
CA GLN A 236 8.17 16.34 -16.27
C GLN A 236 6.90 16.94 -16.85
N TYR A 237 6.87 18.26 -17.06
CA TYR A 237 5.75 18.92 -17.72
C TYR A 237 5.66 18.52 -19.20
N PRO A 238 4.47 18.09 -19.69
CA PRO A 238 4.27 17.81 -21.11
C PRO A 238 4.33 19.11 -21.92
N LYS A 239 5.00 19.09 -23.07
CA LYS A 239 5.04 20.20 -24.01
C LYS A 239 3.65 20.47 -24.60
N ARG A 240 3.29 21.72 -24.74
CA ARG A 240 2.05 22.13 -25.43
C ARG A 240 2.16 21.99 -26.93
N LYS A 241 3.33 22.32 -27.50
CA LYS A 241 3.65 22.15 -28.93
C LYS A 241 4.57 20.94 -29.05
N TRP A 242 4.13 19.90 -29.73
CA TRP A 242 4.83 18.64 -29.93
C TRP A 242 4.33 17.97 -31.21
N SER A 243 5.06 16.98 -31.71
CA SER A 243 4.62 16.01 -32.71
C SER A 243 5.10 14.62 -32.33
N PRO A 244 4.51 13.53 -32.88
CA PRO A 244 4.95 12.16 -32.60
C PRO A 244 6.44 11.94 -32.89
N ASP A 245 6.97 12.57 -33.91
CA ASP A 245 8.35 12.45 -34.33
C ASP A 245 9.34 13.25 -33.48
N CYS A 246 8.85 14.16 -32.62
CA CYS A 246 9.73 14.89 -31.72
C CYS A 246 10.48 13.93 -30.79
N PRO A 247 11.82 14.03 -30.69
CA PRO A 247 12.61 13.18 -29.79
C PRO A 247 12.32 13.48 -28.31
N VAL A 248 11.87 14.69 -27.99
CA VAL A 248 11.60 15.13 -26.62
C VAL A 248 10.19 15.71 -26.52
N TRP A 249 9.33 15.08 -25.72
CA TRP A 249 7.94 15.47 -25.52
C TRP A 249 7.71 16.32 -24.27
N TYR A 250 8.70 16.45 -23.41
CA TYR A 250 8.58 17.09 -22.10
C TYR A 250 9.48 18.33 -21.98
N GLU A 251 9.07 19.27 -21.14
CA GLU A 251 9.82 20.48 -20.85
C GLU A 251 10.99 20.19 -19.89
N ASN A 252 12.02 21.04 -19.89
CA ASN A 252 13.04 21.02 -18.84
C ASN A 252 12.49 21.61 -17.54
N ARG A 253 11.41 21.01 -17.04
CA ARG A 253 10.72 21.45 -15.82
C ARG A 253 10.03 20.28 -15.13
N PRO A 254 10.34 20.07 -13.83
CA PRO A 254 9.70 19.01 -13.07
C PRO A 254 8.21 19.29 -12.82
N LEU A 255 7.38 18.26 -12.85
CA LEU A 255 5.96 18.37 -12.50
C LEU A 255 5.79 18.77 -11.02
N GLY A 256 4.94 19.75 -10.74
CA GLY A 256 4.73 20.29 -9.39
C GLY A 256 4.08 19.27 -8.44
N VAL A 257 4.40 19.37 -7.15
CA VAL A 257 3.89 18.46 -6.09
C VAL A 257 2.36 18.42 -6.08
N ASN A 258 1.70 19.57 -6.24
CA ASN A 258 0.23 19.64 -6.26
C ASN A 258 -0.35 18.93 -7.49
N LYS A 259 0.28 19.08 -8.67
CA LYS A 259 -0.14 18.38 -9.90
C LYS A 259 0.00 16.87 -9.75
N LEU A 260 1.12 16.40 -9.19
CA LEU A 260 1.30 14.98 -8.86
C LEU A 260 0.29 14.53 -7.79
N GLY A 261 0.03 15.37 -6.77
CA GLY A 261 -0.93 15.07 -5.70
C GLY A 261 -2.38 14.92 -6.16
N ASP A 262 -2.75 15.61 -7.24
CA ASP A 262 -4.09 15.58 -7.81
C ASP A 262 -4.20 14.71 -9.07
N MET A 263 -3.19 13.90 -9.39
CA MET A 263 -3.13 13.16 -10.66
C MET A 263 -4.35 12.27 -10.86
N MET A 264 -4.64 11.37 -9.91
CA MET A 264 -5.79 10.47 -10.02
C MET A 264 -7.13 11.22 -10.02
N LYS A 265 -7.22 12.31 -9.26
CA LYS A 265 -8.42 13.15 -9.26
C LYS A 265 -8.69 13.73 -10.65
N ASN A 266 -7.65 14.23 -11.33
CA ASN A 266 -7.77 14.78 -12.67
C ASN A 266 -8.09 13.70 -13.71
N ILE A 267 -7.47 12.53 -13.60
CA ILE A 267 -7.80 11.35 -14.43
C ILE A 267 -9.27 10.97 -14.24
N SER A 268 -9.75 10.89 -12.99
CA SER A 268 -11.13 10.52 -12.69
C SER A 268 -12.15 11.48 -13.29
N MET A 269 -11.86 12.79 -13.23
CA MET A 269 -12.76 13.81 -13.78
C MET A 269 -12.79 13.80 -15.31
N GLU A 270 -11.63 13.64 -15.96
CA GLU A 270 -11.52 13.68 -17.40
C GLU A 270 -12.05 12.39 -18.04
N ALA A 271 -11.89 11.24 -17.37
CA ALA A 271 -12.46 9.98 -17.81
C ALA A 271 -13.92 9.79 -17.37
N ASP A 272 -14.52 10.77 -16.68
CA ASP A 272 -15.89 10.70 -16.17
C ASP A 272 -16.15 9.37 -15.43
N LEU A 273 -15.29 9.05 -14.44
CA LEU A 273 -15.44 7.86 -13.61
C LEU A 273 -16.61 8.02 -12.62
N SER A 274 -17.14 6.91 -12.12
CA SER A 274 -18.28 6.88 -11.20
C SER A 274 -18.09 7.76 -9.96
N GLN A 275 -16.84 8.01 -9.56
CA GLN A 275 -16.48 8.91 -8.47
C GLN A 275 -15.09 9.52 -8.65
N LYS A 276 -14.82 10.59 -7.88
CA LYS A 276 -13.51 11.24 -7.86
C LYS A 276 -12.54 10.45 -6.98
N TYR A 277 -11.73 9.60 -7.60
CA TYR A 277 -10.69 8.86 -6.91
C TYR A 277 -9.49 9.76 -6.58
N THR A 278 -8.78 9.42 -5.54
CA THR A 278 -7.52 10.06 -5.14
C THR A 278 -6.33 9.14 -5.43
N ASN A 279 -5.12 9.68 -5.41
CA ASN A 279 -3.91 8.86 -5.60
C ASN A 279 -3.83 7.66 -4.64
N HIS A 280 -4.39 7.79 -3.43
CA HIS A 280 -4.41 6.68 -2.47
C HIS A 280 -5.33 5.54 -2.92
N CYS A 281 -6.35 5.83 -3.72
CA CYS A 281 -7.24 4.80 -4.28
C CYS A 281 -6.50 3.85 -5.22
N VAL A 282 -5.49 4.33 -5.98
CA VAL A 282 -4.67 3.47 -6.84
C VAL A 282 -3.90 2.42 -6.02
N ARG A 283 -3.30 2.84 -4.89
CA ARG A 283 -2.67 1.91 -3.95
C ARG A 283 -3.68 0.94 -3.33
N ALA A 284 -4.86 1.43 -2.95
CA ALA A 284 -5.93 0.59 -2.43
C ALA A 284 -6.36 -0.46 -3.47
N THR A 285 -6.46 -0.06 -4.75
CA THR A 285 -6.79 -0.95 -5.86
C THR A 285 -5.78 -2.08 -6.01
N ALA A 286 -4.47 -1.78 -6.02
CA ALA A 286 -3.44 -2.81 -6.11
C ALA A 286 -3.58 -3.86 -5.00
N ILE A 287 -3.71 -3.41 -3.75
CA ILE A 287 -3.84 -4.30 -2.59
C ILE A 287 -5.12 -5.14 -2.67
N THR A 288 -6.23 -4.53 -3.05
CA THR A 288 -7.52 -5.22 -3.19
C THR A 288 -7.48 -6.27 -4.30
N LEU A 289 -6.89 -5.94 -5.46
CA LEU A 289 -6.75 -6.88 -6.58
C LEU A 289 -5.88 -8.08 -6.20
N TRP A 290 -4.72 -7.87 -5.58
CA TRP A 290 -3.85 -8.95 -5.11
C TRP A 290 -4.54 -9.85 -4.08
N SER A 291 -5.25 -9.25 -3.15
CA SER A 291 -5.96 -10.00 -2.13
C SER A 291 -7.13 -10.79 -2.71
N ASN A 292 -7.90 -10.21 -3.65
CA ASN A 292 -8.98 -10.92 -4.35
C ASN A 292 -8.45 -12.07 -5.21
N ALA A 293 -7.23 -11.93 -5.74
CA ALA A 293 -6.52 -12.98 -6.47
C ALA A 293 -5.90 -14.06 -5.55
N GLY A 294 -6.08 -13.95 -4.21
CA GLY A 294 -5.59 -14.95 -3.27
C GLY A 294 -4.10 -14.85 -2.92
N LEU A 295 -3.41 -13.76 -3.27
CA LEU A 295 -2.02 -13.58 -2.86
C LEU A 295 -1.91 -13.54 -1.33
N ALA A 296 -0.97 -14.32 -0.77
CA ALA A 296 -0.71 -14.32 0.66
C ALA A 296 -0.32 -12.92 1.17
N ASN A 297 -0.83 -12.53 2.34
CA ASN A 297 -0.58 -11.21 2.93
C ASN A 297 0.91 -10.85 3.02
N ARG A 298 1.79 -11.83 3.28
CA ARG A 298 3.25 -11.63 3.31
C ARG A 298 3.79 -11.10 1.99
N HIS A 299 3.28 -11.59 0.84
CA HIS A 299 3.71 -11.13 -0.49
C HIS A 299 3.16 -9.73 -0.79
N ILE A 300 1.91 -9.47 -0.41
CA ILE A 300 1.31 -8.13 -0.52
C ILE A 300 2.11 -7.13 0.33
N MET A 301 2.53 -7.51 1.53
CA MET A 301 3.35 -6.67 2.42
C MET A 301 4.72 -6.38 1.82
N ALA A 302 5.39 -7.36 1.23
CA ALA A 302 6.69 -7.19 0.58
C ALA A 302 6.64 -6.14 -0.54
N ILE A 303 5.62 -6.16 -1.42
CA ILE A 303 5.48 -5.18 -2.50
C ILE A 303 4.98 -3.83 -1.96
N SER A 304 3.98 -3.85 -1.08
CA SER A 304 3.32 -2.63 -0.62
C SER A 304 4.09 -1.88 0.49
N GLY A 305 5.04 -2.52 1.16
CA GLY A 305 5.80 -1.96 2.27
C GLY A 305 4.95 -1.72 3.53
N HIS A 306 3.97 -2.58 3.81
CA HIS A 306 3.28 -2.60 5.09
C HIS A 306 4.08 -3.41 6.10
N ARG A 307 4.31 -2.87 7.31
CA ARG A 307 5.00 -3.56 8.41
C ARG A 307 4.10 -4.47 9.23
N ASN A 308 2.79 -4.29 9.14
CA ASN A 308 1.83 -5.01 9.95
C ASN A 308 0.66 -5.45 9.07
N GLU A 309 0.35 -6.74 9.13
CA GLU A 309 -0.78 -7.35 8.44
C GLU A 309 -2.13 -6.70 8.82
N GLN A 310 -2.29 -6.26 10.06
CA GLN A 310 -3.47 -5.53 10.51
C GLN A 310 -3.73 -4.27 9.69
N SER A 311 -2.68 -3.67 9.11
CA SER A 311 -2.82 -2.52 8.21
C SER A 311 -3.46 -2.88 6.86
N LEU A 312 -3.40 -4.15 6.44
CA LEU A 312 -4.06 -4.64 5.23
C LEU A 312 -5.56 -4.84 5.42
N ARG A 313 -6.02 -5.10 6.65
CA ARG A 313 -7.45 -5.30 6.96
C ARG A 313 -8.32 -4.11 6.54
N SER A 314 -7.75 -2.92 6.46
CA SER A 314 -8.48 -1.73 6.01
C SER A 314 -8.83 -1.75 4.53
N TYR A 315 -8.10 -2.52 3.72
CA TYR A 315 -8.34 -2.69 2.28
C TYR A 315 -9.19 -3.94 1.99
N ASN A 316 -9.23 -4.89 2.94
CA ASN A 316 -9.79 -6.21 2.77
C ASN A 316 -10.58 -6.64 4.00
N ALA A 317 -11.54 -5.79 4.41
CA ALA A 317 -12.31 -6.00 5.62
C ALA A 317 -13.26 -7.22 5.55
N ARG A 318 -13.60 -7.68 4.36
CA ARG A 318 -14.47 -8.84 4.11
C ARG A 318 -13.94 -9.63 2.91
N PRO A 319 -14.06 -10.96 2.93
CA PRO A 319 -13.77 -11.78 1.76
C PRO A 319 -14.63 -11.35 0.57
N SER A 320 -14.10 -11.42 -0.64
CA SER A 320 -14.87 -11.25 -1.86
C SER A 320 -15.86 -12.42 -2.06
N SER A 321 -16.88 -12.21 -2.89
CA SER A 321 -17.81 -13.30 -3.22
C SER A 321 -17.10 -14.52 -3.80
N ALA A 322 -16.07 -14.31 -4.63
CA ALA A 322 -15.26 -15.39 -5.18
C ALA A 322 -14.50 -16.17 -4.09
N GLN A 323 -13.89 -15.47 -3.11
CA GLN A 323 -13.23 -16.11 -1.98
C GLN A 323 -14.20 -16.88 -1.08
N LEU A 324 -15.42 -16.35 -0.87
CA LEU A 324 -16.47 -17.05 -0.12
C LEU A 324 -16.94 -18.30 -0.86
N GLN A 325 -17.10 -18.21 -2.18
CA GLN A 325 -17.45 -19.34 -3.04
C GLN A 325 -16.34 -20.40 -3.01
N GLN A 326 -15.09 -20.02 -3.23
CA GLN A 326 -13.94 -20.92 -3.14
C GLN A 326 -13.87 -21.64 -1.80
N SER A 327 -14.08 -20.90 -0.69
CA SER A 327 -14.13 -21.49 0.66
C SER A 327 -15.25 -22.53 0.79
N SER A 328 -16.43 -22.25 0.25
CA SER A 328 -17.57 -23.17 0.22
C SER A 328 -17.25 -24.41 -0.60
N ASP A 329 -16.66 -24.22 -1.79
CA ASP A 329 -16.33 -25.29 -2.72
C ASP A 329 -15.30 -26.26 -2.13
N VAL A 330 -14.30 -25.77 -1.40
CA VAL A 330 -13.34 -26.61 -0.65
C VAL A 330 -14.05 -27.54 0.32
N LEU A 331 -15.01 -27.03 1.10
CA LEU A 331 -15.77 -27.83 2.06
C LEU A 331 -16.69 -28.81 1.33
N SER A 332 -17.35 -28.36 0.27
CA SER A 332 -18.24 -29.23 -0.53
C SER A 332 -17.48 -30.38 -1.18
N ARG A 333 -16.27 -30.13 -1.70
CA ARG A 333 -15.39 -31.21 -2.23
C ARG A 333 -15.01 -32.23 -1.17
N ALA A 334 -14.69 -31.78 0.03
CA ALA A 334 -14.32 -32.67 1.15
C ALA A 334 -15.49 -33.56 1.63
N LEU A 335 -16.73 -33.12 1.41
CA LEU A 335 -17.94 -33.81 1.85
C LEU A 335 -18.65 -34.58 0.72
N ALA A 336 -18.26 -34.35 -0.55
CA ALA A 336 -18.88 -35.01 -1.69
C ALA A 336 -18.49 -36.50 -1.74
N PRO A 337 -19.43 -37.42 -2.03
CA PRO A 337 -19.11 -38.84 -2.30
C PRO A 337 -18.19 -38.96 -3.51
N GLU A 338 -17.25 -39.93 -3.48
CA GLU A 338 -16.22 -40.13 -4.53
C GLU A 338 -16.74 -40.25 -5.97
N ASN A 339 -18.04 -40.54 -6.19
CA ASN A 339 -18.65 -40.72 -7.49
C ASN A 339 -19.74 -39.70 -7.82
N SER A 340 -19.72 -38.49 -7.25
CA SER A 340 -20.77 -37.50 -7.55
C SER A 340 -20.48 -36.73 -8.85
N GLU A 341 -21.52 -36.47 -9.65
CA GLU A 341 -21.47 -35.59 -10.83
C GLU A 341 -20.94 -34.20 -10.53
N PHE A 342 -21.04 -33.79 -9.25
CA PHE A 342 -20.51 -32.55 -8.71
C PHE A 342 -18.98 -32.49 -8.76
N GLN A 343 -18.28 -33.62 -8.54
CA GLN A 343 -16.81 -33.65 -8.69
C GLN A 343 -16.38 -33.55 -10.15
N GLN A 344 -17.18 -34.07 -11.10
CA GLN A 344 -16.89 -33.96 -12.53
C GLN A 344 -17.11 -32.55 -13.07
N GLN A 345 -18.15 -31.86 -12.60
CA GLN A 345 -18.39 -30.45 -12.96
C GLN A 345 -17.34 -29.48 -12.38
N LEU A 346 -16.87 -29.72 -11.16
CA LEU A 346 -15.82 -28.92 -10.56
C LEU A 346 -14.44 -29.18 -11.17
N ALA A 347 -14.14 -30.39 -11.59
CA ALA A 347 -12.91 -30.72 -12.33
C ALA A 347 -12.88 -30.01 -13.71
N GLN A 348 -14.02 -29.85 -14.38
CA GLN A 348 -14.11 -29.10 -15.61
C GLN A 348 -13.97 -27.57 -15.40
N SER A 349 -14.45 -27.04 -14.29
CA SER A 349 -14.26 -25.62 -13.95
C SER A 349 -12.82 -25.28 -13.53
N ASP A 350 -12.11 -26.23 -12.92
CA ASP A 350 -10.69 -26.08 -12.61
C ASP A 350 -9.81 -26.14 -13.86
N ASP A 351 -10.21 -26.89 -14.90
CA ASP A 351 -9.52 -26.89 -16.18
C ASP A 351 -9.71 -25.57 -16.96
N GLU A 352 -10.86 -24.90 -16.87
CA GLU A 352 -11.07 -23.57 -17.46
C GLU A 352 -10.29 -22.48 -16.69
N VAL A 353 -10.23 -22.54 -15.38
CA VAL A 353 -9.40 -21.64 -14.54
C VAL A 353 -7.93 -21.97 -14.69
N SER A 354 -7.54 -23.25 -14.78
CA SER A 354 -6.16 -23.69 -15.04
C SER A 354 -5.71 -23.32 -16.44
N THR A 355 -6.58 -23.30 -17.44
CA THR A 355 -6.23 -22.92 -18.82
C THR A 355 -5.90 -21.43 -18.90
N SER A 356 -6.52 -20.58 -18.08
CA SER A 356 -6.15 -19.17 -17.96
C SER A 356 -4.85 -18.95 -17.16
N PHE A 357 -4.46 -19.90 -16.29
CA PHE A 357 -3.19 -19.92 -15.56
C PHE A 357 -2.11 -20.78 -16.21
N SER A 358 -2.44 -21.80 -16.98
CA SER A 358 -1.50 -22.75 -17.62
C SER A 358 -0.89 -22.23 -18.92
N GLN A 359 -1.34 -21.14 -19.48
CA GLN A 359 -0.55 -20.39 -20.47
C GLN A 359 0.72 -19.75 -19.87
N ILE A 360 0.89 -19.83 -18.52
CA ILE A 360 2.07 -19.33 -17.80
C ILE A 360 3.08 -20.45 -17.46
N ASN A 361 2.69 -21.74 -17.54
CA ASN A 361 3.56 -22.87 -17.13
C ASN A 361 3.64 -23.96 -18.17
N THR A 362 4.30 -23.71 -19.28
CA THR A 362 4.71 -24.80 -20.18
C THR A 362 6.19 -25.11 -20.02
N THR A 363 6.44 -26.37 -19.68
CA THR A 363 7.67 -27.13 -19.82
C THR A 363 8.54 -27.25 -18.55
N ILE A 364 8.05 -28.04 -17.61
CA ILE A 364 8.97 -28.88 -16.81
C ILE A 364 8.85 -30.30 -17.38
N GLN A 365 9.86 -30.78 -18.11
CA GLN A 365 9.96 -32.17 -18.52
C GLN A 365 10.03 -33.06 -17.28
N SER A 366 8.96 -33.82 -17.04
CA SER A 366 8.90 -34.86 -16.02
C SER A 366 9.84 -36.01 -16.40
N LYS A 367 10.99 -36.12 -15.76
CA LYS A 367 11.69 -37.39 -15.67
C LYS A 367 10.84 -38.33 -14.81
N SER A 368 10.39 -39.42 -15.41
CA SER A 368 9.59 -40.46 -14.77
C SER A 368 10.33 -41.05 -13.57
N TRP A 369 9.74 -40.86 -12.38
CA TRP A 369 10.13 -41.60 -11.19
C TRP A 369 9.18 -42.77 -11.00
N SER A 370 9.75 -43.96 -10.72
CA SER A 370 9.02 -45.21 -10.60
C SER A 370 7.99 -45.18 -9.48
N LYS A 371 6.83 -45.78 -9.74
CA LYS A 371 5.67 -45.85 -8.88
C LYS A 371 5.81 -46.77 -7.66
N ASN A 372 6.81 -46.59 -6.80
CA ASN A 372 6.90 -47.34 -5.56
C ASN A 372 7.56 -46.46 -4.48
N SER A 373 6.83 -45.49 -3.95
CA SER A 373 7.21 -44.91 -2.68
C SER A 373 5.93 -44.56 -1.89
N THR A 374 5.93 -45.00 -0.65
CA THR A 374 4.87 -44.81 0.38
C THR A 374 4.62 -43.34 0.75
N PHE A 375 5.25 -42.38 0.05
CA PHE A 375 5.14 -40.96 0.33
C PHE A 375 4.08 -40.23 -0.51
N THR A 376 3.43 -40.90 -1.46
CA THR A 376 2.48 -40.25 -2.41
C THR A 376 1.18 -39.75 -1.76
N ASN A 377 0.83 -40.18 -0.57
CA ASN A 377 -0.41 -39.78 0.07
C ASN A 377 -0.27 -38.77 1.20
N MET A 378 0.98 -38.35 1.53
CA MET A 378 1.20 -37.47 2.68
C MET A 378 1.13 -35.97 2.35
N PHE A 379 1.14 -35.62 1.06
CA PHE A 379 1.21 -34.21 0.61
C PHE A 379 0.30 -33.92 -0.59
N HIS A 380 -0.85 -34.59 -0.67
CA HIS A 380 -1.71 -34.55 -1.87
C HIS A 380 -2.24 -33.15 -2.23
N ASP A 381 -2.16 -32.15 -1.33
CA ASP A 381 -2.61 -30.78 -1.58
C ASP A 381 -1.66 -29.71 -1.02
N CYS A 382 -0.39 -30.04 -0.80
CA CYS A 382 0.61 -29.06 -0.38
C CYS A 382 1.53 -28.69 -1.54
N TYR A 383 1.54 -27.44 -1.92
CA TYR A 383 2.57 -26.92 -2.85
C TYR A 383 3.88 -26.73 -2.07
N ILE A 384 4.77 -27.71 -2.18
CA ILE A 384 6.09 -27.65 -1.57
C ILE A 384 7.11 -27.33 -2.67
N GLY A 385 7.61 -26.10 -2.66
CA GLY A 385 8.57 -25.64 -3.67
C GLY A 385 9.93 -26.34 -3.63
N THR A 386 10.37 -26.83 -2.47
CA THR A 386 11.62 -27.59 -2.32
C THR A 386 11.56 -28.46 -1.07
N VAL A 387 11.86 -29.76 -1.20
CA VAL A 387 12.04 -30.69 -0.07
C VAL A 387 13.49 -31.13 -0.05
N ASN A 388 14.24 -30.73 0.96
CA ASN A 388 15.57 -31.26 1.23
C ASN A 388 15.45 -32.53 2.09
N VAL A 389 15.59 -33.69 1.46
CA VAL A 389 15.64 -34.99 2.19
C VAL A 389 17.10 -35.29 2.48
N VAL A 390 17.51 -35.15 3.74
CA VAL A 390 18.80 -35.61 4.22
C VAL A 390 18.68 -37.09 4.58
N MET A 391 19.17 -37.97 3.70
CA MET A 391 19.30 -39.39 4.00
C MET A 391 20.52 -39.58 4.88
N ASN A 392 20.35 -40.10 6.08
CA ASN A 392 21.42 -40.40 6.99
C ASN A 392 22.01 -41.79 6.63
N PRO A 393 23.28 -41.92 6.18
CA PRO A 393 23.84 -43.18 5.63
C PRO A 393 24.20 -44.23 6.68
N HIS A 394 23.78 -44.09 7.94
CA HIS A 394 24.21 -44.97 9.03
C HIS A 394 23.17 -46.01 9.53
N GLN A 395 22.13 -46.33 8.77
CA GLN A 395 21.16 -47.36 9.18
C GLN A 395 21.19 -48.69 8.40
N GLU A 396 22.29 -48.94 7.64
CA GLU A 396 22.50 -50.25 7.02
C GLU A 396 23.62 -51.04 7.71
N LYS A 397 23.47 -51.35 8.98
CA LYS A 397 24.28 -52.39 9.65
C LYS A 397 23.62 -52.83 10.98
N LEU A 398 22.49 -53.48 10.90
CA LEU A 398 21.96 -54.26 12.05
C LEU A 398 20.83 -55.18 11.55
N ASP A 399 21.17 -56.13 10.66
CA ASP A 399 20.41 -57.36 10.47
C ASP A 399 21.29 -58.37 9.74
N LYS A 400 22.33 -58.87 10.41
CA LYS A 400 22.95 -60.16 10.17
C LYS A 400 23.64 -60.60 11.46
N HIS A 401 22.85 -61.23 12.32
CA HIS A 401 23.25 -62.44 13.10
C HIS A 401 22.05 -63.09 13.68
#